data_5492da10e612c4d8e3e64a71278365fe
#
_entry.id   5492da10e612c4d8e3e64a71278365fe
#
_cell.length_a   1.000
_cell.length_b   1.000
_cell.length_c   1.000
_cell.angle_alpha   90.00
_cell.angle_beta   90.00
_cell.angle_gamma   90.00
#
_symmetry.space_group_name_H-M   'P 1'
#
loop_
_entity.id
_entity.type
_entity.pdbx_description
1 polymer ?
#
loop_
_entity_poly.entity_id
_entity_poly.type
_entity_poly.pdbx_seq_one_letter_code
_entity_poly.pdbx_strand_id
1 'polypeptide(L)'
;MHVVVAHLSRRNRKTERHRRKCLETLYYELGEADVLDITLERRSDSQDKQDRAHIVSLQNQGWHRGLRISHCRGGDDPLLWIPDAVLGAVNASFSGDVSYIDVLRGSILIEKRTPESLMPESGQSERP
;
A
#
# COMPACT_ATOMS: atom_id res chain seq x y z
N MET A 1 -9.35 -3.13 -9.82
CA MET A 1 -9.44 -2.91 -8.36
C MET A 1 -8.17 -2.22 -7.89
N HIS A 2 -8.32 -1.21 -7.07
CA HIS A 2 -7.21 -0.51 -6.45
C HIS A 2 -7.36 -0.60 -4.93
N VAL A 3 -6.27 -0.89 -4.25
CA VAL A 3 -6.22 -0.89 -2.78
C VAL A 3 -5.19 0.15 -2.36
N VAL A 4 -5.63 1.10 -1.54
CA VAL A 4 -4.77 2.16 -1.00
C VAL A 4 -4.71 2.00 0.51
N VAL A 5 -3.50 1.93 1.03
CA VAL A 5 -3.26 1.86 2.47
C VAL A 5 -2.50 3.11 2.89
N ALA A 6 -2.98 3.75 3.93
CA ALA A 6 -2.39 4.97 4.44
C ALA A 6 -2.03 4.85 5.93
N HIS A 7 -0.99 5.53 6.32
CA HIS A 7 -0.57 5.68 7.70
C HIS A 7 -0.23 7.14 7.97
N LEU A 8 -0.89 7.74 8.93
CA LEU A 8 -0.59 9.09 9.41
C LEU A 8 -0.03 9.00 10.82
N SER A 9 1.12 9.62 11.06
CA SER A 9 1.76 9.70 12.36
C SER A 9 2.09 11.15 12.69
N ARG A 10 2.06 11.49 13.97
CA ARG A 10 2.45 12.81 14.45
C ARG A 10 3.93 13.11 14.24
N ARG A 11 4.76 12.07 14.18
CA ARG A 11 6.21 12.17 13.98
C ARG A 11 6.57 11.57 12.65
N ASN A 12 7.12 12.38 11.77
CA ASN A 12 7.56 11.97 10.45
C ASN A 12 8.93 11.27 10.49
N ARG A 13 9.20 10.56 11.57
CA ARG A 13 10.42 9.78 11.77
C ARG A 13 10.13 8.31 11.49
N LYS A 14 11.13 7.56 11.00
CA LYS A 14 11.04 6.12 10.73
C LYS A 14 10.08 5.77 9.59
N THR A 15 10.28 6.41 8.44
CA THR A 15 9.51 6.18 7.22
C THR A 15 9.48 4.69 6.83
N GLU A 16 10.59 3.96 6.97
CA GLU A 16 10.63 2.53 6.67
C GLU A 16 9.73 1.70 7.59
N ARG A 17 9.62 2.06 8.86
CA ARG A 17 8.69 1.40 9.78
C ARG A 17 7.24 1.60 9.35
N HIS A 18 6.89 2.83 8.99
CA HIS A 18 5.54 3.16 8.53
C HIS A 18 5.24 2.46 7.20
N ARG A 19 6.22 2.41 6.31
CA ARG A 19 6.11 1.67 5.05
C ARG A 19 5.83 0.20 5.29
N ARG A 20 6.56 -0.45 6.20
CA ARG A 20 6.32 -1.86 6.55
C ARG A 20 4.91 -2.10 7.07
N LYS A 21 4.41 -1.21 7.92
CA LYS A 21 3.02 -1.31 8.42
C LYS A 21 2.00 -1.19 7.30
N CYS A 22 2.20 -0.28 6.37
CA CYS A 22 1.35 -0.17 5.19
C CYS A 22 1.41 -1.43 4.33
N LEU A 23 2.61 -1.98 4.11
CA LEU A 23 2.78 -3.21 3.35
C LEU A 23 2.11 -4.41 4.03
N GLU A 24 2.21 -4.53 5.36
CA GLU A 24 1.55 -5.61 6.09
C GLU A 24 0.03 -5.57 5.88
N THR A 25 -0.57 -4.39 6.00
CA THR A 25 -2.01 -4.21 5.76
C THR A 25 -2.35 -4.53 4.31
N LEU A 26 -1.53 -4.09 3.36
CA LEU A 26 -1.72 -4.36 1.94
C LEU A 26 -1.63 -5.86 1.64
N TYR A 27 -0.63 -6.54 2.17
CA TYR A 27 -0.47 -7.99 1.98
C TYR A 27 -1.66 -8.76 2.54
N TYR A 28 -2.18 -8.35 3.69
CA TYR A 28 -3.37 -8.95 4.26
C TYR A 28 -4.57 -8.79 3.31
N GLU A 29 -4.84 -7.59 2.86
CA GLU A 29 -5.97 -7.31 1.96
C GLU A 29 -5.84 -8.06 0.62
N LEU A 30 -4.64 -8.09 0.05
CA LEU A 30 -4.39 -8.80 -1.20
C LEU A 30 -4.51 -10.31 -1.03
N GLY A 31 -4.03 -10.85 0.09
CA GLY A 31 -4.18 -12.26 0.42
C GLY A 31 -5.64 -12.67 0.58
N GLU A 32 -6.46 -11.85 1.24
CA GLU A 32 -7.91 -12.09 1.33
C GLU A 32 -8.61 -12.05 -0.02
N ALA A 33 -8.05 -11.33 -0.98
CA ALA A 33 -8.53 -11.26 -2.35
C ALA A 33 -7.90 -12.32 -3.28
N ASP A 34 -7.15 -13.28 -2.72
CA ASP A 34 -6.42 -14.32 -3.45
C ASP A 34 -5.38 -13.77 -4.43
N VAL A 35 -4.86 -12.59 -4.18
CA VAL A 35 -3.75 -12.00 -4.94
C VAL A 35 -2.46 -12.37 -4.23
N LEU A 36 -1.67 -13.26 -4.81
CA LEU A 36 -0.50 -13.85 -4.16
C LEU A 36 0.82 -13.44 -4.81
N ASP A 37 0.82 -12.99 -6.06
CA ASP A 37 2.01 -12.52 -6.75
C ASP A 37 2.00 -11.00 -6.78
N ILE A 38 3.00 -10.39 -6.14
CA ILE A 38 3.09 -8.94 -5.99
C ILE A 38 4.41 -8.47 -6.58
N THR A 39 4.33 -7.47 -7.45
CA THR A 39 5.52 -6.80 -8.00
C THR A 39 5.67 -5.44 -7.34
N LEU A 40 6.83 -5.20 -6.73
CA LEU A 40 7.20 -3.94 -6.14
C LEU A 40 8.22 -3.22 -7.02
N GLU A 41 8.19 -1.90 -7.03
CA GLU A 41 9.23 -1.13 -7.68
C GLU A 41 10.55 -1.29 -6.92
N ARG A 42 11.65 -1.47 -7.68
CA ARG A 42 12.98 -1.58 -7.08
C ARG A 42 13.37 -0.28 -6.39
N ARG A 43 13.96 -0.44 -5.24
CA ARG A 43 14.65 0.63 -4.51
C ARG A 43 16.15 0.32 -4.49
N SER A 44 16.87 0.61 -3.42
CA SER A 44 18.25 0.12 -3.26
C SER A 44 18.27 -1.39 -2.99
N ASP A 45 19.40 -2.05 -3.26
CA ASP A 45 19.55 -3.49 -3.00
C ASP A 45 19.28 -3.83 -1.54
N SER A 46 19.73 -3.00 -0.61
CA SER A 46 19.52 -3.21 0.82
C SER A 46 18.04 -3.08 1.20
N GLN A 47 17.32 -2.13 0.61
CA GLN A 47 15.90 -1.95 0.87
C GLN A 47 15.06 -3.09 0.26
N ASP A 48 15.40 -3.53 -0.94
CA ASP A 48 14.74 -4.67 -1.58
C ASP A 48 14.96 -5.95 -0.77
N LYS A 49 16.16 -6.13 -0.22
CA LYS A 49 16.46 -7.23 0.68
C LYS A 49 15.63 -7.16 1.96
N GLN A 50 15.42 -5.98 2.51
CA GLN A 50 14.55 -5.78 3.67
C GLN A 50 13.09 -6.16 3.36
N ASP A 51 12.60 -5.81 2.18
CA ASP A 51 11.25 -6.20 1.76
C ASP A 51 11.10 -7.72 1.70
N ARG A 52 12.08 -8.42 1.14
CA ARG A 52 12.06 -9.89 1.09
C ARG A 52 12.12 -10.52 2.47
N ALA A 53 12.98 -10.00 3.34
CA ALA A 53 13.08 -10.48 4.73
C ALA A 53 11.77 -10.26 5.49
N HIS A 54 11.10 -9.16 5.25
CA HIS A 54 9.81 -8.84 5.85
C HIS A 54 8.74 -9.87 5.48
N ILE A 55 8.64 -10.24 4.22
CA ILE A 55 7.71 -11.29 3.76
C ILE A 55 8.01 -12.62 4.44
N VAL A 56 9.27 -13.02 4.49
CA VAL A 56 9.67 -14.28 5.14
C VAL A 56 9.28 -14.26 6.61
N SER A 57 9.50 -13.15 7.29
CA SER A 57 9.11 -12.99 8.70
C SER A 57 7.60 -13.16 8.90
N LEU A 58 6.79 -12.54 8.04
CA LEU A 58 5.34 -12.67 8.10
C LEU A 58 4.88 -14.11 7.84
N GLN A 59 5.48 -14.78 6.86
CA GLN A 59 5.16 -16.17 6.55
C GLN A 59 5.53 -17.11 7.70
N ASN A 60 6.62 -16.85 8.39
CA ASN A 60 7.00 -17.60 9.59
C ASN A 60 6.02 -17.38 10.75
N GLN A 61 5.27 -16.28 10.73
CA GLN A 61 4.20 -16.01 11.70
C GLN A 61 2.85 -16.59 11.28
N GLY A 62 2.80 -17.34 10.18
CA GLY A 62 1.59 -17.97 9.69
C GLY A 62 0.79 -17.16 8.67
N TRP A 63 1.32 -16.05 8.16
CA TRP A 63 0.68 -15.29 7.11
C TRP A 63 0.72 -16.06 5.77
N HIS A 64 -0.08 -15.64 4.82
CA HIS A 64 -0.26 -16.27 3.51
C HIS A 64 1.05 -16.84 2.92
N ARG A 65 1.23 -18.15 3.06
CA ARG A 65 2.50 -18.80 2.65
C ARG A 65 2.72 -18.79 1.15
N GLY A 66 1.66 -18.66 0.38
CA GLY A 66 1.74 -18.56 -1.07
C GLY A 66 2.12 -17.18 -1.59
N LEU A 67 2.17 -16.17 -0.71
CA LEU A 67 2.49 -14.81 -1.11
C LEU A 67 3.93 -14.72 -1.60
N ARG A 68 4.12 -14.15 -2.79
CA ARG A 68 5.42 -13.95 -3.41
C ARG A 68 5.59 -12.51 -3.81
N ILE A 69 6.77 -11.96 -3.56
CA ILE A 69 7.13 -10.64 -4.06
C ILE A 69 8.29 -10.73 -5.03
N SER A 70 8.29 -9.86 -6.00
CA SER A 70 9.40 -9.61 -6.91
C SER A 70 9.60 -8.11 -7.03
N HIS A 71 10.78 -7.71 -7.44
CA HIS A 71 11.11 -6.31 -7.66
C HIS A 71 11.42 -6.07 -9.13
N CYS A 72 10.95 -4.94 -9.65
CA CYS A 72 11.14 -4.54 -11.03
C CYS A 72 11.44 -3.05 -11.09
N ARG A 73 12.27 -2.62 -12.04
CA ARG A 73 12.48 -1.19 -12.29
C ARG A 73 11.19 -0.59 -12.84
N GLY A 74 10.86 0.62 -12.37
CA GLY A 74 9.64 1.30 -12.80
C GLY A 74 9.53 1.50 -14.30
N GLY A 75 10.67 1.67 -15.00
CA GLY A 75 10.70 1.79 -16.46
C GLY A 75 10.55 0.47 -17.22
N ASP A 76 10.73 -0.68 -16.56
CA ASP A 76 10.70 -1.99 -17.21
C ASP A 76 9.31 -2.62 -17.22
N ASP A 77 8.43 -2.18 -16.32
CA ASP A 77 7.06 -2.67 -16.24
C ASP A 77 6.07 -1.50 -16.24
N PRO A 78 5.36 -1.28 -17.38
CA PRO A 78 4.39 -0.19 -17.45
C PRO A 78 3.26 -0.29 -16.44
N LEU A 79 2.95 -1.48 -15.93
CA LEU A 79 1.91 -1.66 -14.91
C LEU A 79 2.25 -0.98 -13.59
N LEU A 80 3.54 -0.71 -13.32
CA LEU A 80 3.96 0.04 -12.13
C LEU A 80 3.58 1.53 -12.19
N TRP A 81 3.26 2.04 -13.38
CA TRP A 81 2.77 3.42 -13.52
C TRP A 81 1.35 3.59 -12.96
N ILE A 82 0.55 2.53 -12.95
CA ILE A 82 -0.82 2.56 -12.44
C ILE A 82 -0.85 2.89 -10.94
N PRO A 83 -0.09 2.18 -10.07
CA PRO A 83 0.01 2.55 -8.66
C PRO A 83 0.48 4.00 -8.45
N ASP A 84 1.46 4.46 -9.22
CA ASP A 84 1.95 5.83 -9.12
C ASP A 84 0.85 6.85 -9.43
N ALA A 85 0.06 6.62 -10.47
CA ALA A 85 -1.06 7.50 -10.82
C ALA A 85 -2.14 7.50 -9.72
N VAL A 86 -2.45 6.33 -9.15
CA VAL A 86 -3.41 6.20 -8.05
C VAL A 86 -2.92 6.96 -6.82
N LEU A 87 -1.65 6.79 -6.44
CA LEU A 87 -1.07 7.51 -5.30
C LEU A 87 -1.04 9.01 -5.54
N GLY A 88 -0.75 9.44 -6.78
CA GLY A 88 -0.83 10.85 -7.15
C GLY A 88 -2.23 11.44 -6.94
N ALA A 89 -3.26 10.71 -7.31
CA ALA A 89 -4.65 11.12 -7.11
C ALA A 89 -5.02 11.21 -5.61
N VAL A 90 -4.57 10.24 -4.82
CA VAL A 90 -4.79 10.23 -3.36
C VAL A 90 -4.07 11.41 -2.70
N ASN A 91 -2.81 11.65 -3.06
CA ASN A 91 -2.05 12.76 -2.51
C ASN A 91 -2.67 14.12 -2.88
N ALA A 92 -3.17 14.26 -4.11
CA ALA A 92 -3.89 15.47 -4.52
C ALA A 92 -5.16 15.69 -3.69
N SER A 93 -5.88 14.61 -3.35
CA SER A 93 -7.09 14.71 -2.52
C SER A 93 -6.79 15.23 -1.11
N PHE A 94 -5.64 14.89 -0.54
CA PHE A 94 -5.22 15.41 0.76
C PHE A 94 -4.90 16.91 0.73
N SER A 95 -4.57 17.44 -0.44
CA SER A 95 -4.36 18.87 -0.66
C SER A 95 -5.63 19.62 -1.09
N GLY A 96 -6.78 18.94 -1.10
CA GLY A 96 -8.07 19.51 -1.45
C GLY A 96 -8.52 19.30 -2.90
N ASP A 97 -7.65 18.80 -3.78
CA ASP A 97 -8.03 18.46 -5.15
C ASP A 97 -8.55 17.03 -5.23
N VAL A 98 -9.86 16.88 -5.28
CA VAL A 98 -10.53 15.58 -5.31
C VAL A 98 -10.92 15.13 -6.72
N SER A 99 -10.61 15.93 -7.75
CA SER A 99 -11.03 15.64 -9.13
C SER A 99 -10.47 14.33 -9.66
N TYR A 100 -9.23 14.01 -9.34
CA TYR A 100 -8.59 12.77 -9.77
C TYR A 100 -9.11 11.55 -9.02
N ILE A 101 -9.28 11.65 -7.71
CA ILE A 101 -9.76 10.52 -6.91
C ILE A 101 -11.22 10.21 -7.20
N ASP A 102 -12.03 11.20 -7.54
CA ASP A 102 -13.42 11.00 -7.92
C ASP A 102 -13.53 10.16 -9.19
N VAL A 103 -12.61 10.33 -10.14
CA VAL A 103 -12.53 9.47 -11.33
C VAL A 103 -12.21 8.02 -10.94
N LEU A 104 -11.30 7.81 -9.98
CA LEU A 104 -10.93 6.47 -9.52
C LEU A 104 -12.05 5.79 -8.75
N ARG A 105 -12.89 6.53 -8.06
CA ARG A 105 -14.06 5.99 -7.35
C ARG A 105 -15.11 5.42 -8.31
N GLY A 106 -15.05 5.74 -9.58
CA GLY A 106 -15.85 5.10 -10.63
C GLY A 106 -15.42 3.67 -10.91
N SER A 107 -14.19 3.29 -10.53
CA SER A 107 -13.71 1.91 -10.50
C SER A 107 -13.66 1.43 -9.04
N ILE A 108 -13.28 0.17 -8.80
CA ILE A 108 -13.21 -0.36 -7.43
C ILE A 108 -11.98 0.24 -6.74
N LEU A 109 -12.22 1.08 -5.75
CA LEU A 109 -11.20 1.67 -4.89
C LEU A 109 -11.46 1.24 -3.44
N ILE A 110 -10.51 0.56 -2.84
CA ILE A 110 -10.55 0.15 -1.44
C ILE A 110 -9.54 0.99 -0.67
N GLU A 111 -10.03 1.75 0.30
CA GLU A 111 -9.20 2.61 1.15
C GLU A 111 -9.11 2.01 2.54
N LYS A 112 -7.89 1.77 3.02
CA LYS A 112 -7.60 1.22 4.33
C LYS A 112 -6.56 2.09 5.04
N ARG A 113 -6.54 1.99 6.36
CA ARG A 113 -5.48 2.59 7.18
C ARG A 113 -4.81 1.51 8.02
N THR A 114 -3.58 1.78 8.43
CA THR A 114 -2.90 0.90 9.38
C THR A 114 -3.54 1.03 10.78
N PRO A 115 -3.45 -0.01 11.62
CA PRO A 115 -4.06 0.03 12.95
C PRO A 115 -3.58 1.18 13.84
N GLU A 116 -2.35 1.67 13.64
CA GLU A 116 -1.77 2.75 14.44
C GLU A 116 -1.86 4.12 13.75
N SER A 117 -2.53 4.19 12.60
CA SER A 117 -2.68 5.44 11.86
C SER A 117 -3.58 6.42 12.60
N LEU A 118 -3.22 7.71 12.54
CA LEU A 118 -4.03 8.81 13.04
C LEU A 118 -5.12 9.23 12.03
N MET A 119 -5.07 8.71 10.82
CA MET A 119 -6.11 8.97 9.82
C MET A 119 -7.39 8.24 10.19
N PRO A 120 -8.57 8.87 10.03
CA PRO A 120 -9.81 8.15 10.16
C PRO A 120 -9.94 7.09 9.08
N GLU A 121 -10.56 5.96 9.41
CA GLU A 121 -10.87 4.94 8.43
C GLU A 121 -11.96 5.45 7.49
N SER A 122 -11.87 5.04 6.21
CA SER A 122 -12.87 5.39 5.23
C SER A 122 -14.26 4.91 5.68
N GLY A 123 -15.22 5.82 5.73
CA GLY A 123 -16.59 5.55 6.20
C GLY A 123 -16.81 5.71 7.70
N GLN A 124 -15.76 5.75 8.53
CA GLN A 124 -15.90 6.01 9.97
C GLN A 124 -16.07 7.49 10.28
N SER A 125 -15.48 8.35 9.46
CA SER A 125 -15.60 9.79 9.61
C SER A 125 -17.04 10.31 9.48
N GLU A 126 -17.93 9.54 8.89
CA GLU A 126 -19.34 9.86 8.70
C GLU A 126 -20.21 9.42 9.86
N ARG A 127 -19.65 8.73 10.82
CA ARG A 127 -20.40 8.29 12.00
C ARG A 127 -20.52 9.40 13.01
N PRO A 128 -21.72 9.69 13.46
CA PRO A 128 -21.92 10.67 14.51
C PRO A 128 -21.25 10.27 15.82
#